data_cf2c28b06312fea5610ec21ebd344da9
#
_entry.id   cf2c28b06312fea5610ec21ebd344da9
#
_cell.length_a   1.000
_cell.length_b   1.000
_cell.length_c   1.000
_cell.angle_alpha   90.00
_cell.angle_beta   90.00
_cell.angle_gamma   90.00
#
_symmetry.space_group_name_H-M   'P 1'
#
loop_
_entity.id
_entity.type
_entity.pdbx_description
1 polymer ?
#
loop_
_entity_poly.entity_id
_entity_poly.type
_entity_poly.pdbx_seq_one_letter_code
_entity_poly.pdbx_strand_id
1 'polypeptide(L)'
;MTPIEEIKQRLEIVSVVSGYVSLTKAGRNFKARCPFHSERTPSFYVFPDGQTWRCFGACATGGDIFSFVMRQEGIEFGDALRLLAERAGVPLQETARAPEEDKRLARLSEANQAAAFFYHDLLNNSPDAAEARDYVERRGLSRETVQDFLLGYSPNRWDGLKNHLE
;
A
#
# COMPACT_ATOMS: atom_id res chain seq x y z
N MET A 1 -28.24 0.97 -0.96
CA MET A 1 -27.22 -0.07 -0.75
C MET A 1 -25.92 0.43 -1.35
N THR A 2 -24.83 0.42 -0.63
CA THR A 2 -23.53 0.83 -1.17
C THR A 2 -22.93 -0.31 -2.00
N PRO A 3 -22.05 -0.03 -2.97
CA PRO A 3 -21.35 -1.09 -3.72
C PRO A 3 -20.63 -2.10 -2.82
N ILE A 4 -20.09 -1.65 -1.68
CA ILE A 4 -19.42 -2.49 -0.69
C ILE A 4 -20.41 -3.49 -0.06
N GLU A 5 -21.59 -3.02 0.33
CA GLU A 5 -22.64 -3.88 0.89
C GLU A 5 -23.12 -4.91 -0.14
N GLU A 6 -23.30 -4.49 -1.40
CA GLU A 6 -23.72 -5.36 -2.47
C GLU A 6 -22.68 -6.46 -2.78
N ILE A 7 -21.40 -6.10 -2.83
CA ILE A 7 -20.30 -7.06 -2.98
C ILE A 7 -20.30 -8.08 -1.83
N LYS A 8 -20.44 -7.62 -0.58
CA LYS A 8 -20.51 -8.50 0.60
C LYS A 8 -21.72 -9.43 0.60
N GLN A 9 -22.83 -9.04 -0.02
CA GLN A 9 -24.00 -9.90 -0.15
C GLN A 9 -23.84 -10.96 -1.26
N ARG A 10 -23.11 -10.65 -2.32
CA ARG A 10 -22.92 -11.55 -3.46
C ARG A 10 -21.74 -12.49 -3.31
N LEU A 11 -20.74 -12.11 -2.53
CA LEU A 11 -19.51 -12.91 -2.31
C LEU A 11 -19.44 -13.43 -0.90
N GLU A 12 -19.48 -14.75 -0.77
CA GLU A 12 -19.22 -15.41 0.51
C GLU A 12 -17.72 -15.49 0.79
N ILE A 13 -17.33 -15.21 2.03
CA ILE A 13 -15.94 -15.22 2.45
C ILE A 13 -15.25 -16.57 2.22
N VAL A 14 -15.96 -17.67 2.40
CA VAL A 14 -15.40 -19.01 2.15
C VAL A 14 -15.01 -19.17 0.69
N SER A 15 -15.89 -18.72 -0.23
CA SER A 15 -15.63 -18.76 -1.67
C SER A 15 -14.44 -17.89 -2.07
N VAL A 16 -14.35 -16.68 -1.51
CA VAL A 16 -13.23 -15.76 -1.78
C VAL A 16 -11.91 -16.37 -1.31
N VAL A 17 -11.86 -16.80 -0.04
CA VAL A 17 -10.64 -17.33 0.59
C VAL A 17 -10.21 -18.66 -0.05
N SER A 18 -11.17 -19.53 -0.42
CA SER A 18 -10.86 -20.81 -1.07
C SER A 18 -10.14 -20.66 -2.41
N GLY A 19 -10.27 -19.51 -3.07
CA GLY A 19 -9.52 -19.20 -4.29
C GLY A 19 -8.00 -19.04 -4.06
N TYR A 20 -7.59 -18.84 -2.82
CA TYR A 20 -6.19 -18.60 -2.43
C TYR A 20 -5.61 -19.69 -1.52
N VAL A 21 -6.45 -20.26 -0.67
CA VAL A 21 -6.00 -21.16 0.40
C VAL A 21 -6.90 -22.40 0.46
N SER A 22 -6.29 -23.58 0.55
CA SER A 22 -7.03 -24.82 0.76
C SER A 22 -7.65 -24.86 2.16
N LEU A 23 -8.96 -24.67 2.24
CA LEU A 23 -9.72 -24.68 3.48
C LEU A 23 -10.15 -26.10 3.86
N THR A 24 -10.00 -26.44 5.15
CA THR A 24 -10.50 -27.69 5.75
C THR A 24 -11.64 -27.37 6.72
N LYS A 25 -12.72 -28.13 6.68
CA LYS A 25 -13.87 -27.92 7.58
C LYS A 25 -13.47 -28.19 9.04
N ALA A 26 -13.90 -27.30 9.92
CA ALA A 26 -13.68 -27.38 11.37
C ALA A 26 -14.96 -26.99 12.11
N GLY A 27 -15.86 -27.98 12.28
CA GLY A 27 -17.22 -27.74 12.79
C GLY A 27 -18.06 -26.89 11.81
N ARG A 28 -18.58 -25.76 12.28
CA ARG A 28 -19.29 -24.77 11.44
C ARG A 28 -18.35 -23.83 10.68
N ASN A 29 -17.09 -23.81 11.05
CA ASN A 29 -16.07 -22.92 10.48
C ASN A 29 -15.14 -23.69 9.54
N PHE A 30 -14.21 -22.96 8.93
CA PHE A 30 -13.13 -23.52 8.13
C PHE A 30 -11.78 -23.11 8.72
N LYS A 31 -10.75 -23.91 8.48
CA LYS A 31 -9.38 -23.63 8.92
C LYS A 31 -8.36 -23.96 7.84
N ALA A 32 -7.24 -23.27 7.91
CA ALA A 32 -6.08 -23.50 7.05
C ALA A 32 -4.78 -23.09 7.76
N ARG A 33 -3.65 -23.37 7.14
CA ARG A 33 -2.41 -22.66 7.48
C ARG A 33 -2.54 -21.21 7.01
N CYS A 34 -2.03 -20.29 7.82
CA CYS A 34 -2.12 -18.88 7.50
C CYS A 34 -1.29 -18.54 6.26
N PRO A 35 -1.87 -17.85 5.26
CA PRO A 35 -1.10 -17.42 4.08
C PRO A 35 -0.15 -16.26 4.36
N PHE A 36 -0.29 -15.59 5.51
CA PHE A 36 0.41 -14.35 5.83
C PHE A 36 1.64 -14.53 6.72
N HIS A 37 1.89 -15.75 7.22
CA HIS A 37 3.09 -16.12 7.94
C HIS A 37 3.35 -17.62 7.84
N SER A 38 4.60 -18.02 8.02
CA SER A 38 4.97 -19.43 7.98
C SER A 38 4.59 -20.13 9.29
N GLU A 39 3.85 -21.24 9.19
CA GLU A 39 3.44 -22.04 10.34
C GLU A 39 3.29 -23.51 9.96
N ARG A 40 3.38 -24.40 10.96
CA ARG A 40 3.17 -25.84 10.79
C ARG A 40 1.76 -26.29 11.17
N THR A 41 1.18 -25.61 12.16
CA THR A 41 -0.16 -25.92 12.69
C THR A 41 -1.17 -24.89 12.16
N PRO A 42 -2.30 -25.34 11.58
CA PRO A 42 -3.33 -24.42 11.09
C PRO A 42 -3.86 -23.48 12.17
N SER A 43 -3.72 -22.19 11.98
CA SER A 43 -4.22 -21.14 12.89
C SER A 43 -5.14 -20.12 12.22
N PHE A 44 -5.31 -20.22 10.91
CA PHE A 44 -6.19 -19.35 10.15
C PHE A 44 -7.60 -19.93 10.10
N TYR A 45 -8.58 -19.17 10.56
CA TYR A 45 -9.99 -19.56 10.60
C TYR A 45 -10.85 -18.63 9.76
N VAL A 46 -11.84 -19.22 9.07
CA VAL A 46 -12.88 -18.50 8.33
C VAL A 46 -14.23 -18.83 8.98
N PHE A 47 -15.00 -17.80 9.25
CA PHE A 47 -16.29 -17.85 9.95
C PHE A 47 -17.42 -17.47 8.95
N PRO A 48 -18.11 -18.45 8.35
CA PRO A 48 -19.17 -18.19 7.37
C PRO A 48 -20.30 -17.34 7.94
N ASP A 49 -20.75 -17.64 9.15
CA ASP A 49 -21.88 -16.94 9.80
C ASP A 49 -21.59 -15.45 9.99
N GLY A 50 -20.34 -15.10 10.32
CA GLY A 50 -19.91 -13.71 10.52
C GLY A 50 -19.29 -13.05 9.29
N GLN A 51 -19.14 -13.78 8.19
CA GLN A 51 -18.44 -13.31 6.97
C GLN A 51 -17.07 -12.70 7.29
N THR A 52 -16.33 -13.33 8.21
CA THR A 52 -15.03 -12.87 8.69
C THR A 52 -13.98 -13.98 8.69
N TRP A 53 -12.73 -13.58 8.76
CA TRP A 53 -11.60 -14.47 8.99
C TRP A 53 -10.75 -13.96 10.14
N ARG A 54 -10.00 -14.86 10.77
CA ARG A 54 -9.02 -14.50 11.80
C ARG A 54 -7.88 -15.52 11.86
N CYS A 55 -6.67 -15.01 11.98
CA CYS A 55 -5.51 -15.79 12.34
C CYS A 55 -5.27 -15.72 13.85
N PHE A 56 -5.19 -16.88 14.51
CA PHE A 56 -4.85 -17.02 15.92
C PHE A 56 -3.37 -17.36 16.15
N GLY A 57 -2.56 -17.33 15.05
CA GLY A 57 -1.12 -17.52 15.09
C GLY A 57 -0.35 -16.20 15.15
N ALA A 58 0.89 -16.22 14.66
CA ALA A 58 1.85 -15.14 14.84
C ALA A 58 1.41 -13.77 14.30
N CYS A 59 0.63 -13.72 13.20
CA CYS A 59 0.18 -12.43 12.67
C CYS A 59 -1.02 -11.83 13.43
N ALA A 60 -1.80 -12.62 14.19
CA ALA A 60 -2.92 -12.20 15.03
C ALA A 60 -3.92 -11.23 14.37
N THR A 61 -4.06 -11.32 13.04
CA THR A 61 -4.89 -10.43 12.22
C THR A 61 -6.20 -11.09 11.78
N GLY A 62 -7.15 -10.28 11.38
CA GLY A 62 -8.44 -10.73 10.88
C GLY A 62 -9.20 -9.63 10.15
N GLY A 63 -10.37 -9.97 9.65
CA GLY A 63 -11.24 -9.01 8.97
C GLY A 63 -12.27 -9.67 8.05
N ASP A 64 -12.69 -8.96 7.03
CA ASP A 64 -13.65 -9.37 6.01
C ASP A 64 -12.95 -9.74 4.68
N ILE A 65 -13.74 -9.91 3.62
CA ILE A 65 -13.23 -10.24 2.28
C ILE A 65 -12.30 -9.18 1.72
N PHE A 66 -12.53 -7.89 2.02
CA PHE A 66 -11.69 -6.80 1.54
C PHE A 66 -10.33 -6.83 2.21
N SER A 67 -10.30 -6.90 3.53
CA SER A 67 -9.07 -6.97 4.30
C SER A 67 -8.23 -8.22 3.96
N PHE A 68 -8.90 -9.33 3.61
CA PHE A 68 -8.23 -10.54 3.14
C PHE A 68 -7.54 -10.31 1.79
N VAL A 69 -8.27 -9.79 0.80
CA VAL A 69 -7.75 -9.57 -0.55
C VAL A 69 -6.66 -8.50 -0.56
N MET A 70 -6.86 -7.38 0.13
CA MET A 70 -5.83 -6.35 0.27
C MET A 70 -4.50 -6.93 0.76
N ARG A 71 -4.56 -7.78 1.79
CA ARG A 71 -3.38 -8.38 2.39
C ARG A 71 -2.76 -9.49 1.53
N GLN A 72 -3.60 -10.27 0.84
CA GLN A 72 -3.16 -11.38 0.00
C GLN A 72 -2.50 -10.92 -1.29
N GLU A 73 -3.05 -9.88 -1.91
CA GLU A 73 -2.56 -9.33 -3.16
C GLU A 73 -1.54 -8.18 -2.93
N GLY A 74 -1.42 -7.67 -1.70
CA GLY A 74 -0.56 -6.52 -1.42
C GLY A 74 -1.06 -5.22 -2.05
N ILE A 75 -2.36 -5.04 -2.16
CA ILE A 75 -3.02 -3.91 -2.84
C ILE A 75 -3.81 -3.03 -1.86
N GLU A 76 -4.07 -1.79 -2.29
CA GLU A 76 -4.87 -0.85 -1.53
C GLU A 76 -6.38 -1.14 -1.67
N PHE A 77 -7.19 -0.53 -0.79
CA PHE A 77 -8.64 -0.75 -0.73
C PHE A 77 -9.34 -0.48 -2.07
N GLY A 78 -8.93 0.56 -2.80
CA GLY A 78 -9.53 0.89 -4.11
C GLY A 78 -9.36 -0.21 -5.15
N ASP A 79 -8.21 -0.88 -5.18
CA ASP A 79 -7.93 -1.98 -6.10
C ASP A 79 -8.64 -3.26 -5.67
N ALA A 80 -8.67 -3.54 -4.36
CA ALA A 80 -9.43 -4.65 -3.80
C ALA A 80 -10.92 -4.50 -4.08
N LEU A 81 -11.45 -3.27 -3.99
CA LEU A 81 -12.85 -2.96 -4.33
C LEU A 81 -13.14 -3.26 -5.81
N ARG A 82 -12.27 -2.84 -6.74
CA ARG A 82 -12.42 -3.14 -8.17
C ARG A 82 -12.40 -4.64 -8.44
N LEU A 83 -11.43 -5.35 -7.90
CA LEU A 83 -11.28 -6.79 -8.07
C LEU A 83 -12.48 -7.57 -7.54
N LEU A 84 -12.95 -7.25 -6.34
CA LEU A 84 -14.12 -7.91 -5.75
C LEU A 84 -15.43 -7.52 -6.43
N ALA A 85 -15.57 -6.29 -6.92
CA ALA A 85 -16.73 -5.85 -7.70
C ALA A 85 -16.83 -6.59 -9.02
N GLU A 86 -15.73 -6.73 -9.75
CA GLU A 86 -15.66 -7.53 -10.98
C GLU A 86 -16.09 -8.97 -10.71
N ARG A 87 -15.54 -9.59 -9.66
CA ARG A 87 -15.88 -10.96 -9.26
C ARG A 87 -17.34 -11.11 -8.83
N ALA A 88 -17.92 -10.06 -8.21
CA ALA A 88 -19.32 -10.03 -7.78
C ALA A 88 -20.31 -9.66 -8.91
N GLY A 89 -19.82 -9.19 -10.05
CA GLY A 89 -20.65 -8.60 -11.10
C GLY A 89 -21.39 -7.35 -10.63
N VAL A 90 -20.76 -6.55 -9.75
CA VAL A 90 -21.27 -5.28 -9.24
C VAL A 90 -20.65 -4.14 -10.04
N PRO A 91 -21.46 -3.37 -10.80
CA PRO A 91 -20.91 -2.22 -11.50
C PRO A 91 -20.47 -1.17 -10.48
N LEU A 92 -19.18 -0.90 -10.43
CA LEU A 92 -18.70 0.29 -9.74
C LEU A 92 -19.01 1.48 -10.67
N GLN A 93 -19.81 2.42 -10.19
CA GLN A 93 -19.70 3.74 -10.75
C GLN A 93 -18.24 4.14 -10.47
N GLU A 94 -17.45 4.24 -11.54
CA GLU A 94 -16.22 4.99 -11.43
C GLU A 94 -16.65 6.34 -10.88
N THR A 95 -16.40 6.56 -9.58
CA THR A 95 -16.18 7.90 -9.12
C THR A 95 -14.90 8.29 -9.84
N ALA A 96 -15.07 8.74 -11.09
CA ALA A 96 -14.02 9.47 -11.76
C ALA A 96 -13.63 10.52 -10.72
N ARG A 97 -12.43 10.37 -10.13
CA ARG A 97 -11.82 11.48 -9.41
C ARG A 97 -12.03 12.65 -10.33
N ALA A 98 -12.65 13.71 -9.78
CA ALA A 98 -12.96 14.85 -10.64
C ALA A 98 -11.69 15.15 -11.43
N PRO A 99 -11.75 15.33 -12.76
CA PRO A 99 -10.55 15.51 -13.59
C PRO A 99 -9.58 16.57 -13.04
N GLU A 100 -10.12 17.47 -12.24
CA GLU A 100 -9.37 18.48 -11.49
C GLU A 100 -8.56 17.91 -10.31
N GLU A 101 -9.05 16.84 -9.67
CA GLU A 101 -8.33 16.19 -8.55
C GLU A 101 -7.16 15.35 -9.06
N ASP A 102 -7.34 14.67 -10.19
CA ASP A 102 -6.25 13.94 -10.85
C ASP A 102 -5.19 14.91 -11.38
N LYS A 103 -5.58 16.03 -11.95
CA LYS A 103 -4.65 17.10 -12.36
C LYS A 103 -3.92 17.70 -11.16
N ARG A 104 -4.61 17.89 -10.03
CA ARG A 104 -3.99 18.38 -8.80
C ARG A 104 -2.96 17.41 -8.25
N LEU A 105 -3.28 16.11 -8.20
CA LEU A 105 -2.36 15.07 -7.76
C LEU A 105 -1.15 14.95 -8.69
N ALA A 106 -1.35 15.02 -10.01
CA ALA A 106 -0.27 15.03 -10.97
C ALA A 106 0.68 16.23 -10.74
N ARG A 107 0.14 17.44 -10.58
CA ARG A 107 0.93 18.64 -10.27
C ARG A 107 1.71 18.52 -8.95
N LEU A 108 1.08 17.96 -7.91
CA LEU A 108 1.77 17.73 -6.62
C LEU A 108 2.90 16.71 -6.78
N SER A 109 2.68 15.65 -7.57
CA SER A 109 3.71 14.66 -7.87
C SER A 109 4.88 15.28 -8.64
N GLU A 110 4.60 16.09 -9.65
CA GLU A 110 5.63 16.82 -10.41
C GLU A 110 6.43 17.78 -9.52
N ALA A 111 5.74 18.54 -8.67
CA ALA A 111 6.40 19.45 -7.74
C ALA A 111 7.29 18.72 -6.72
N ASN A 112 6.83 17.59 -6.19
CA ASN A 112 7.61 16.75 -5.27
C ASN A 112 8.85 16.18 -5.97
N GLN A 113 8.70 15.72 -7.20
CA GLN A 113 9.82 15.19 -8.00
C GLN A 113 10.85 16.27 -8.31
N ALA A 114 10.39 17.46 -8.72
CA ALA A 114 11.28 18.60 -8.96
C ALA A 114 12.02 19.03 -7.69
N ALA A 115 11.34 19.05 -6.53
CA ALA A 115 11.95 19.33 -5.25
C ALA A 115 13.02 18.28 -4.87
N ALA A 116 12.74 17.00 -5.09
CA ALA A 116 13.71 15.92 -4.83
C ALA A 116 14.97 16.08 -5.67
N PHE A 117 14.84 16.35 -6.96
CA PHE A 117 15.98 16.60 -7.84
C PHE A 117 16.74 17.87 -7.46
N PHE A 118 16.05 18.95 -7.12
CA PHE A 118 16.68 20.19 -6.66
C PHE A 118 17.57 19.97 -5.43
N TYR A 119 17.04 19.33 -4.39
CA TYR A 119 17.83 19.06 -3.19
C TYR A 119 18.94 18.04 -3.41
N HIS A 120 18.72 17.06 -4.29
CA HIS A 120 19.74 16.10 -4.69
C HIS A 120 20.91 16.79 -5.43
N ASP A 121 20.59 17.68 -6.35
CA ASP A 121 21.61 18.49 -7.05
C ASP A 121 22.40 19.35 -6.07
N LEU A 122 21.74 19.99 -5.11
CA LEU A 122 22.41 20.78 -4.06
C LEU A 122 23.34 19.92 -3.20
N LEU A 123 22.96 18.70 -2.83
CA LEU A 123 23.82 17.79 -2.10
C LEU A 123 25.10 17.49 -2.88
N ASN A 124 24.98 17.22 -4.16
CA ASN A 124 26.10 16.78 -5.00
C ASN A 124 27.01 17.95 -5.42
N ASN A 125 26.45 19.12 -5.73
CA ASN A 125 27.15 20.18 -6.46
C ASN A 125 27.34 21.48 -5.66
N SER A 126 26.52 21.73 -4.60
CA SER A 126 26.65 22.97 -3.83
C SER A 126 27.87 22.95 -2.90
N PRO A 127 28.66 24.04 -2.87
CA PRO A 127 29.71 24.24 -1.86
C PRO A 127 29.13 24.20 -0.42
N ASP A 128 27.93 24.74 -0.21
CA ASP A 128 27.28 24.81 1.11
C ASP A 128 26.93 23.40 1.66
N ALA A 129 26.93 22.37 0.82
CA ALA A 129 26.59 21.00 1.21
C ALA A 129 27.81 20.16 1.65
N ALA A 130 28.99 20.76 1.83
CA ALA A 130 30.21 20.01 2.21
C ALA A 130 30.01 19.19 3.48
N GLU A 131 29.49 19.79 4.56
CA GLU A 131 29.24 19.10 5.83
C GLU A 131 28.20 17.96 5.66
N ALA A 132 27.19 18.16 4.81
CA ALA A 132 26.19 17.15 4.52
C ALA A 132 26.81 15.95 3.77
N ARG A 133 27.69 16.18 2.81
CA ARG A 133 28.44 15.12 2.13
C ARG A 133 29.34 14.33 3.11
N ASP A 134 30.08 15.03 3.96
CA ASP A 134 30.90 14.39 5.00
C ASP A 134 30.05 13.57 5.97
N TYR A 135 28.86 14.03 6.30
CA TYR A 135 27.92 13.28 7.13
C TYR A 135 27.45 11.99 6.44
N VAL A 136 27.07 12.07 5.17
CA VAL A 136 26.64 10.91 4.33
C VAL A 136 27.76 9.86 4.27
N GLU A 137 29.00 10.28 4.03
CA GLU A 137 30.17 9.39 4.00
C GLU A 137 30.42 8.73 5.36
N ARG A 138 30.39 9.50 6.43
CA ARG A 138 30.56 8.95 7.80
C ARG A 138 29.47 7.95 8.20
N ARG A 139 28.28 8.07 7.60
CA ARG A 139 27.18 7.10 7.77
C ARG A 139 27.34 5.84 6.92
N GLY A 140 28.38 5.78 6.09
CA GLY A 140 28.65 4.63 5.23
C GLY A 140 27.68 4.50 4.04
N LEU A 141 27.01 5.58 3.67
CA LEU A 141 26.12 5.57 2.52
C LEU A 141 26.94 5.69 1.23
N SER A 142 26.78 4.73 0.31
CA SER A 142 27.46 4.74 -0.97
C SER A 142 26.88 5.83 -1.90
N ARG A 143 27.67 6.24 -2.90
CA ARG A 143 27.16 7.15 -3.94
C ARG A 143 25.97 6.59 -4.68
N GLU A 144 25.95 5.29 -4.90
CA GLU A 144 24.84 4.57 -5.52
C GLU A 144 23.57 4.71 -4.67
N THR A 145 23.68 4.49 -3.35
CA THR A 145 22.55 4.71 -2.42
C THR A 145 22.06 6.16 -2.43
N VAL A 146 22.98 7.14 -2.44
CA VAL A 146 22.61 8.57 -2.52
C VAL A 146 21.81 8.86 -3.80
N GLN A 147 22.18 8.25 -4.91
CA GLN A 147 21.57 8.42 -6.21
C GLN A 147 20.22 7.69 -6.32
N ASP A 148 20.16 6.43 -5.89
CA ASP A 148 18.94 5.60 -5.96
C ASP A 148 17.81 6.16 -5.09
N PHE A 149 18.15 6.71 -3.92
CA PHE A 149 17.18 7.29 -2.99
C PHE A 149 17.02 8.81 -3.13
N LEU A 150 17.66 9.45 -4.11
CA LEU A 150 17.66 10.90 -4.32
C LEU A 150 17.90 11.67 -3.01
N LEU A 151 18.90 11.24 -2.22
CA LEU A 151 19.24 11.96 -0.99
C LEU A 151 19.63 13.39 -1.35
N GLY A 152 19.11 14.34 -0.59
CA GLY A 152 19.26 15.76 -0.89
C GLY A 152 19.74 16.57 0.33
N TYR A 153 20.18 17.79 0.05
CA TYR A 153 20.55 18.79 1.04
C TYR A 153 19.64 20.01 0.95
N SER A 154 19.01 20.36 2.04
CA SER A 154 18.22 21.58 2.14
C SER A 154 19.07 22.70 2.77
N PRO A 155 19.44 23.74 2.04
CA PRO A 155 20.17 24.87 2.59
C PRO A 155 19.27 25.67 3.53
N ASN A 156 19.89 26.39 4.48
CA ASN A 156 19.15 27.27 5.38
C ASN A 156 18.70 28.55 4.67
N ARG A 157 17.82 28.40 3.66
CA ARG A 157 17.21 29.47 2.89
C ARG A 157 15.73 29.22 2.76
N TRP A 158 14.91 30.16 3.22
CA TRP A 158 13.46 30.01 3.26
C TRP A 158 12.78 29.87 1.88
N ASP A 159 13.29 30.51 0.87
CA ASP A 159 12.70 30.68 -0.46
C ASP A 159 13.40 29.92 -1.58
N GLY A 160 14.46 29.16 -1.26
CA GLY A 160 15.29 28.50 -2.27
C GLY A 160 14.52 27.55 -3.21
N LEU A 161 13.70 26.67 -2.63
CA LEU A 161 12.88 25.75 -3.42
C LEU A 161 11.75 26.47 -4.16
N LYS A 162 11.11 27.46 -3.52
CA LYS A 162 10.03 28.23 -4.14
C LYS A 162 10.50 28.90 -5.42
N ASN A 163 11.63 29.60 -5.36
CA ASN A 163 12.23 30.31 -6.50
C ASN A 163 12.70 29.36 -7.62
N HIS A 164 12.95 28.08 -7.30
CA HIS A 164 13.29 27.05 -8.27
C HIS A 164 12.07 26.48 -9.00
N LEU A 165 10.91 26.46 -8.32
CA LEU A 165 9.66 25.90 -8.85
C LEU A 165 8.78 26.92 -9.57
N GLU A 166 9.04 28.22 -9.45
CA GLU A 166 8.41 29.34 -10.20
C GLU A 166 9.12 29.58 -11.52
#